data_133617cd030fde150e52039268900202
#
_entry.id   133617cd030fde150e52039268900202
#
_cell.length_a   1.000
_cell.length_b   1.000
_cell.length_c   1.000
_cell.angle_alpha   90.00
_cell.angle_beta   90.00
_cell.angle_gamma   90.00
#
_symmetry.space_group_name_H-M   'P 1'
#
loop_
_entity.id
_entity.type
_entity.pdbx_description
1 polymer ?
#
loop_
_entity_poly.entity_id
_entity_poly.type
_entity_poly.pdbx_seq_one_letter_code
_entity_poly.pdbx_strand_id
1 'polypeptide(L)'
;MKKMRGNQGKENGGGCEIIVFPEIERLHEEIEHLRNEVSALLMERDELKYVICKNIETEYMLELGDLEYKVYEAMCKALRMKRKLELIQAAKNRQEKVILFEIELILDEEFAQYQETLNLQIEKIKEALERDQAETLSQEEVRRLKKMYRTIVKAIHPDIHPDVTKEQRELFYQAVDAYKRGDLKTLEIIAVMAGDGMLPSRQEDRVRQLMEEKERLQEAVCKIQEEIRQIKSKYPYNLKEIIENPDKVEARRRQLKELLEDYQKTADIYEKRIDKMLR
;
A
#
# COMPACT_ATOMS: atom_id res chain seq x y z
N MET A 1 -48.61 21.14 81.23
CA MET A 1 -47.38 21.51 80.45
C MET A 1 -46.74 20.26 79.88
N LYS A 2 -47.00 19.90 78.65
CA LYS A 2 -46.36 18.78 77.93
C LYS A 2 -45.72 19.30 76.63
N LYS A 3 -44.40 19.20 76.59
CA LYS A 3 -43.57 19.53 75.36
C LYS A 3 -43.81 18.48 74.31
N MET A 4 -44.27 18.89 73.15
CA MET A 4 -44.20 18.06 71.90
C MET A 4 -42.79 18.12 71.37
N ARG A 5 -42.21 16.94 71.14
CA ARG A 5 -40.93 16.76 70.38
C ARG A 5 -41.27 16.56 68.92
N GLY A 6 -40.72 17.39 68.06
CA GLY A 6 -40.75 17.24 66.58
C GLY A 6 -39.93 16.06 66.15
N ASN A 7 -40.53 15.30 65.26
CA ASN A 7 -39.93 14.18 64.57
C ASN A 7 -39.27 14.72 63.30
N GLN A 8 -37.93 14.70 63.25
CA GLN A 8 -37.15 14.98 62.00
C GLN A 8 -37.11 13.71 61.17
N GLY A 9 -37.81 13.71 60.04
CA GLY A 9 -37.68 12.68 59.01
C GLY A 9 -36.32 12.69 58.45
N LYS A 10 -35.62 11.57 58.53
CA LYS A 10 -34.40 11.29 57.74
C LYS A 10 -34.83 10.99 56.30
N GLU A 11 -34.55 11.88 55.40
CA GLU A 11 -34.54 11.56 53.97
C GLU A 11 -33.39 10.55 53.68
N ASN A 12 -33.76 9.31 53.47
CA ASN A 12 -32.89 8.31 52.89
C ASN A 12 -32.75 8.64 51.41
N GLY A 13 -31.65 9.33 51.04
CA GLY A 13 -31.18 9.39 49.67
C GLY A 13 -30.72 7.99 49.23
N GLY A 14 -31.60 7.24 48.61
CA GLY A 14 -31.25 6.01 47.94
C GLY A 14 -30.35 6.32 46.74
N GLY A 15 -29.05 6.29 46.95
CA GLY A 15 -28.11 6.22 45.85
C GLY A 15 -28.35 4.92 45.09
N CYS A 16 -28.78 5.03 43.84
CA CYS A 16 -28.86 3.88 42.94
C CYS A 16 -27.41 3.45 42.68
N GLU A 17 -26.91 2.46 43.42
CA GLU A 17 -25.66 1.79 43.08
C GLU A 17 -25.88 1.08 41.73
N ILE A 18 -25.18 1.54 40.67
CA ILE A 18 -25.16 0.88 39.40
C ILE A 18 -24.39 -0.43 39.60
N ILE A 19 -25.10 -1.55 39.70
CA ILE A 19 -24.51 -2.88 39.75
C ILE A 19 -24.06 -3.19 38.32
N VAL A 20 -22.77 -2.98 38.03
CA VAL A 20 -22.17 -3.38 36.78
C VAL A 20 -22.00 -4.90 36.83
N PHE A 21 -22.61 -5.61 35.88
CA PHE A 21 -22.45 -7.06 35.78
C PHE A 21 -21.01 -7.39 35.38
N PRO A 22 -20.30 -8.29 36.07
CA PRO A 22 -18.90 -8.64 35.76
C PRO A 22 -18.68 -9.10 34.31
N GLU A 23 -19.72 -9.63 33.66
CA GLU A 23 -19.69 -10.03 32.25
C GLU A 23 -19.63 -8.83 31.31
N ILE A 24 -20.29 -7.73 31.64
CA ILE A 24 -20.26 -6.50 30.83
C ILE A 24 -18.87 -5.83 30.91
N GLU A 25 -18.27 -5.82 32.11
CA GLU A 25 -16.90 -5.29 32.27
C GLU A 25 -15.90 -6.09 31.46
N ARG A 26 -15.99 -7.42 31.50
CA ARG A 26 -15.11 -8.28 30.65
C ARG A 26 -15.30 -8.03 29.16
N LEU A 27 -16.53 -7.86 28.68
CA LEU A 27 -16.80 -7.53 27.29
C LEU A 27 -16.20 -6.19 26.89
N HIS A 28 -16.28 -5.18 27.75
CA HIS A 28 -15.65 -3.88 27.52
C HIS A 28 -14.10 -4.01 27.45
N GLU A 29 -13.49 -4.76 28.37
CA GLU A 29 -12.05 -5.00 28.35
C GLU A 29 -11.62 -5.73 27.08
N GLU A 30 -12.36 -6.74 26.63
CA GLU A 30 -12.10 -7.47 25.39
C GLU A 30 -12.25 -6.57 24.15
N ILE A 31 -13.27 -5.73 24.10
CA ILE A 31 -13.48 -4.76 23.02
C ILE A 31 -12.32 -3.75 22.96
N GLU A 32 -11.92 -3.20 24.11
CA GLU A 32 -10.78 -2.28 24.17
C GLU A 32 -9.46 -2.95 23.76
N HIS A 33 -9.25 -4.21 24.13
CA HIS A 33 -8.11 -4.99 23.66
C HIS A 33 -8.14 -5.16 22.13
N LEU A 34 -9.29 -5.55 21.58
CA LEU A 34 -9.47 -5.69 20.13
C LEU A 34 -9.29 -4.37 19.36
N ARG A 35 -9.80 -3.25 19.89
CA ARG A 35 -9.57 -1.91 19.29
C ARG A 35 -8.10 -1.55 19.25
N ASN A 36 -7.35 -1.87 20.31
CA ASN A 36 -5.92 -1.65 20.36
C ASN A 36 -5.16 -2.57 19.37
N GLU A 37 -5.59 -3.83 19.25
CA GLU A 37 -5.03 -4.79 18.30
C GLU A 37 -5.30 -4.36 16.85
N VAL A 38 -6.54 -4.02 16.51
CA VAL A 38 -6.89 -3.46 15.19
C VAL A 38 -6.04 -2.23 14.87
N SER A 39 -5.93 -1.29 15.84
CA SER A 39 -5.08 -0.11 15.64
C SER A 39 -3.61 -0.45 15.38
N ALA A 40 -3.06 -1.44 16.07
CA ALA A 40 -1.67 -1.87 15.86
C ALA A 40 -1.48 -2.53 14.49
N LEU A 41 -2.40 -3.39 14.07
CA LEU A 41 -2.39 -4.05 12.77
C LEU A 41 -2.58 -3.06 11.61
N LEU A 42 -3.46 -2.08 11.75
CA LEU A 42 -3.62 -1.00 10.77
C LEU A 42 -2.33 -0.20 10.60
N MET A 43 -1.65 0.12 11.72
CA MET A 43 -0.35 0.79 11.67
C MET A 43 0.72 -0.06 10.97
N GLU A 44 0.80 -1.37 11.26
CA GLU A 44 1.73 -2.28 10.58
C GLU A 44 1.43 -2.35 9.08
N ARG A 45 0.16 -2.51 8.71
CA ARG A 45 -0.28 -2.54 7.31
C ARG A 45 0.12 -1.27 6.56
N ASP A 46 -0.15 -0.11 7.14
CA ASP A 46 0.10 1.18 6.51
C ASP A 46 1.60 1.49 6.44
N GLU A 47 2.37 1.11 7.46
CA GLU A 47 3.84 1.20 7.44
C GLU A 47 4.44 0.30 6.34
N LEU A 48 3.96 -0.95 6.25
CA LEU A 48 4.36 -1.86 5.17
C LEU A 48 4.05 -1.26 3.80
N LYS A 49 2.82 -0.79 3.60
CA LYS A 49 2.32 -0.34 2.30
C LYS A 49 2.95 0.98 1.84
N TYR A 50 3.05 1.95 2.73
CA TYR A 50 3.39 3.33 2.35
C TYR A 50 4.85 3.69 2.61
N VAL A 51 5.55 2.94 3.45
CA VAL A 51 6.94 3.21 3.79
C VAL A 51 7.85 2.07 3.33
N ILE A 52 7.68 0.86 3.88
CA ILE A 52 8.61 -0.24 3.65
C ILE A 52 8.60 -0.69 2.19
N CYS A 53 7.41 -0.95 1.62
CA CYS A 53 7.30 -1.33 0.22
C CYS A 53 7.85 -0.27 -0.73
N LYS A 54 7.61 1.00 -0.42
CA LYS A 54 8.14 2.11 -1.24
C LYS A 54 9.66 2.23 -1.14
N ASN A 55 10.24 2.00 0.02
CA ASN A 55 11.70 1.99 0.17
C ASN A 55 12.33 0.83 -0.60
N ILE A 56 11.77 -0.39 -0.49
CA ILE A 56 12.24 -1.55 -1.25
C ILE A 56 12.16 -1.30 -2.76
N GLU A 57 11.02 -0.74 -3.25
CA GLU A 57 10.84 -0.41 -4.67
C GLU A 57 11.88 0.62 -5.13
N THR A 58 12.10 1.69 -4.34
CA THR A 58 13.10 2.72 -4.63
C THR A 58 14.50 2.12 -4.74
N GLU A 59 14.94 1.38 -3.74
CA GLU A 59 16.26 0.77 -3.69
C GLU A 59 16.47 -0.23 -4.85
N TYR A 60 15.45 -1.04 -5.14
CA TYR A 60 15.48 -1.96 -6.28
C TYR A 60 15.62 -1.23 -7.63
N MET A 61 14.86 -0.14 -7.82
CA MET A 61 14.94 0.65 -9.06
C MET A 61 16.29 1.35 -9.21
N LEU A 62 16.90 1.81 -8.13
CA LEU A 62 18.23 2.41 -8.16
C LEU A 62 19.32 1.40 -8.50
N GLU A 63 19.22 0.17 -7.95
CA GLU A 63 20.24 -0.87 -8.15
C GLU A 63 20.14 -1.64 -9.47
N LEU A 64 18.93 -1.92 -9.93
CA LEU A 64 18.66 -2.85 -11.02
C LEU A 64 17.71 -2.31 -12.10
N GLY A 65 17.01 -1.19 -11.84
CA GLY A 65 15.96 -0.68 -12.72
C GLY A 65 16.44 -0.35 -14.13
N ASP A 66 17.62 0.30 -14.28
CA ASP A 66 18.20 0.60 -15.59
C ASP A 66 18.50 -0.68 -16.40
N LEU A 67 18.99 -1.71 -15.72
CA LEU A 67 19.30 -2.98 -16.35
C LEU A 67 18.05 -3.77 -16.73
N GLU A 68 17.02 -3.77 -15.89
CA GLU A 68 15.71 -4.38 -16.22
C GLU A 68 15.05 -3.67 -17.40
N TYR A 69 15.12 -2.34 -17.44
CA TYR A 69 14.63 -1.56 -18.57
C TYR A 69 15.31 -1.99 -19.87
N LYS A 70 16.66 -2.06 -19.88
CA LYS A 70 17.44 -2.48 -21.06
C LYS A 70 17.12 -3.90 -21.51
N VAL A 71 16.92 -4.83 -20.56
CA VAL A 71 16.51 -6.21 -20.87
C VAL A 71 15.14 -6.23 -21.52
N TYR A 72 14.17 -5.50 -20.96
CA TYR A 72 12.82 -5.44 -21.51
C TYR A 72 12.78 -4.77 -22.89
N GLU A 73 13.54 -3.69 -23.10
CA GLU A 73 13.70 -3.02 -24.39
C GLU A 73 14.28 -3.98 -25.45
N ALA A 74 15.36 -4.72 -25.10
CA ALA A 74 15.98 -5.70 -25.99
C ALA A 74 15.02 -6.86 -26.30
N MET A 75 14.25 -7.32 -25.34
CA MET A 75 13.20 -8.34 -25.54
C MET A 75 12.14 -7.83 -26.51
N CYS A 76 11.64 -6.63 -26.33
CA CYS A 76 10.65 -6.01 -27.22
C CYS A 76 11.19 -5.89 -28.65
N LYS A 77 12.46 -5.45 -28.80
CA LYS A 77 13.14 -5.39 -30.11
C LYS A 77 13.22 -6.77 -30.76
N ALA A 78 13.64 -7.80 -30.04
CA ALA A 78 13.74 -9.15 -30.56
C ALA A 78 12.37 -9.70 -31.02
N LEU A 79 11.32 -9.49 -30.22
CA LEU A 79 9.96 -9.91 -30.56
C LEU A 79 9.43 -9.15 -31.78
N ARG A 80 9.66 -7.84 -31.85
CA ARG A 80 9.27 -7.02 -33.00
C ARG A 80 9.98 -7.47 -34.27
N MET A 81 11.29 -7.77 -34.22
CA MET A 81 12.05 -8.29 -35.36
C MET A 81 11.56 -9.67 -35.80
N LYS A 82 11.26 -10.56 -34.86
CA LYS A 82 10.64 -11.86 -35.13
C LYS A 82 9.32 -11.68 -35.88
N ARG A 83 8.44 -10.83 -35.37
CA ARG A 83 7.12 -10.57 -35.99
C ARG A 83 7.25 -9.96 -37.37
N LYS A 84 8.18 -9.02 -37.57
CA LYS A 84 8.49 -8.43 -38.85
C LYS A 84 8.92 -9.51 -39.89
N LEU A 85 9.78 -10.43 -39.47
CA LEU A 85 10.20 -11.56 -40.29
C LEU A 85 9.03 -12.43 -40.73
N GLU A 86 8.11 -12.73 -39.81
CA GLU A 86 6.89 -13.52 -40.06
C GLU A 86 5.96 -12.84 -41.08
N LEU A 87 5.75 -11.52 -40.96
CA LEU A 87 4.94 -10.74 -41.89
C LEU A 87 5.53 -10.69 -43.29
N ILE A 88 6.86 -10.48 -43.40
CA ILE A 88 7.56 -10.53 -44.66
C ILE A 88 7.47 -11.92 -45.32
N GLN A 89 7.66 -12.97 -44.52
CA GLN A 89 7.55 -14.35 -45.03
C GLN A 89 6.10 -14.65 -45.50
N ALA A 90 5.08 -14.19 -44.78
CA ALA A 90 3.72 -14.37 -45.16
C ALA A 90 3.36 -13.67 -46.47
N ALA A 91 3.82 -12.44 -46.70
CA ALA A 91 3.66 -11.72 -47.97
C ALA A 91 4.34 -12.46 -49.14
N LYS A 92 5.57 -12.92 -48.93
CA LYS A 92 6.29 -13.71 -49.96
C LYS A 92 5.59 -15.02 -50.27
N ASN A 93 5.10 -15.74 -49.28
CA ASN A 93 4.36 -16.99 -49.49
C ASN A 93 3.07 -16.79 -50.28
N ARG A 94 2.44 -15.62 -50.17
CA ARG A 94 1.26 -15.24 -50.95
C ARG A 94 1.61 -14.66 -52.31
N GLN A 95 2.91 -14.53 -52.66
CA GLN A 95 3.42 -13.89 -53.88
C GLN A 95 3.01 -12.41 -53.99
N GLU A 96 2.80 -11.76 -52.85
CA GLU A 96 2.48 -10.34 -52.75
C GLU A 96 3.74 -9.49 -52.66
N LYS A 97 3.63 -8.21 -53.07
CA LYS A 97 4.76 -7.26 -52.90
C LYS A 97 4.90 -6.94 -51.41
N VAL A 98 6.12 -7.09 -50.89
CA VAL A 98 6.45 -6.70 -49.53
C VAL A 98 6.46 -5.16 -49.42
N ILE A 99 5.51 -4.59 -48.71
CA ILE A 99 5.41 -3.14 -48.47
C ILE A 99 5.81 -2.91 -47.00
N LEU A 100 7.08 -2.50 -46.79
CA LEU A 100 7.67 -2.32 -45.46
C LEU A 100 6.87 -1.32 -44.59
N PHE A 101 6.36 -0.27 -45.21
CA PHE A 101 5.56 0.75 -44.49
C PHE A 101 4.30 0.16 -43.86
N GLU A 102 3.56 -0.69 -44.58
CA GLU A 102 2.38 -1.36 -44.05
C GLU A 102 2.76 -2.31 -42.90
N ILE A 103 3.86 -3.03 -43.03
CA ILE A 103 4.36 -3.92 -41.98
C ILE A 103 4.72 -3.13 -40.72
N GLU A 104 5.37 -1.96 -40.85
CA GLU A 104 5.70 -1.13 -39.70
C GLU A 104 4.44 -0.58 -39.00
N LEU A 105 3.41 -0.19 -39.75
CA LEU A 105 2.12 0.22 -39.14
C LEU A 105 1.49 -0.89 -38.30
N ILE A 106 1.48 -2.13 -38.80
CA ILE A 106 0.97 -3.29 -38.07
C ILE A 106 1.80 -3.51 -36.80
N LEU A 107 3.13 -3.41 -36.91
CA LEU A 107 4.04 -3.58 -35.76
C LEU A 107 3.86 -2.47 -34.73
N ASP A 108 3.65 -1.24 -35.15
CA ASP A 108 3.41 -0.11 -34.22
C ASP A 108 2.13 -0.32 -33.43
N GLU A 109 1.07 -0.82 -34.05
CA GLU A 109 -0.18 -1.16 -33.38
C GLU A 109 -0.02 -2.37 -32.42
N GLU A 110 0.56 -3.48 -32.91
CA GLU A 110 0.76 -4.70 -32.11
C GLU A 110 1.70 -4.48 -30.90
N PHE A 111 2.68 -3.56 -31.02
CA PHE A 111 3.68 -3.30 -29.98
C PHE A 111 3.41 -2.04 -29.13
N ALA A 112 2.29 -1.37 -29.31
CA ALA A 112 1.92 -0.18 -28.54
C ALA A 112 1.93 -0.41 -27.02
N GLN A 113 1.39 -1.54 -26.54
CA GLN A 113 1.36 -1.90 -25.11
C GLN A 113 2.76 -2.12 -24.52
N TYR A 114 3.69 -2.66 -25.30
CA TYR A 114 5.09 -2.81 -24.86
C TYR A 114 5.77 -1.46 -24.66
N GLN A 115 5.48 -0.49 -25.55
CA GLN A 115 6.01 0.87 -25.42
C GLN A 115 5.43 1.58 -24.17
N GLU A 116 4.17 1.39 -23.89
CA GLU A 116 3.55 1.92 -22.67
C GLU A 116 4.22 1.35 -21.41
N THR A 117 4.47 0.04 -21.39
CA THR A 117 5.19 -0.61 -20.28
C THR A 117 6.61 -0.06 -20.09
N LEU A 118 7.34 0.21 -21.18
CA LEU A 118 8.66 0.85 -21.13
C LEU A 118 8.57 2.25 -20.51
N ASN A 119 7.59 3.04 -20.92
CA ASN A 119 7.38 4.39 -20.37
C ASN A 119 7.10 4.34 -18.86
N LEU A 120 6.26 3.39 -18.40
CA LEU A 120 5.98 3.19 -16.97
C LEU A 120 7.24 2.79 -16.19
N GLN A 121 8.13 2.00 -16.75
CA GLN A 121 9.40 1.66 -16.11
C GLN A 121 10.33 2.88 -15.98
N ILE A 122 10.40 3.73 -17.01
CA ILE A 122 11.17 4.98 -16.95
C ILE A 122 10.62 5.90 -15.85
N GLU A 123 9.30 6.02 -15.73
CA GLU A 123 8.67 6.83 -14.68
C GLU A 123 9.04 6.31 -13.28
N LYS A 124 8.98 5.00 -13.06
CA LYS A 124 9.38 4.41 -11.78
C LYS A 124 10.85 4.67 -11.43
N ILE A 125 11.75 4.62 -12.41
CA ILE A 125 13.16 4.93 -12.19
C ILE A 125 13.33 6.42 -11.84
N LYS A 126 12.61 7.33 -12.50
CA LYS A 126 12.62 8.76 -12.19
C LYS A 126 12.09 9.02 -10.77
N GLU A 127 10.94 8.43 -10.42
CA GLU A 127 10.37 8.55 -9.07
C GLU A 127 11.36 8.04 -8.00
N ALA A 128 12.08 6.95 -8.29
CA ALA A 128 13.10 6.42 -7.38
C ALA A 128 14.27 7.39 -7.19
N LEU A 129 14.76 8.01 -8.28
CA LEU A 129 15.83 9.02 -8.23
C LEU A 129 15.39 10.28 -7.49
N GLU A 130 14.19 10.78 -7.75
CA GLU A 130 13.63 11.94 -7.05
C GLU A 130 13.48 11.67 -5.55
N ARG A 131 13.06 10.47 -5.18
CA ARG A 131 12.92 10.06 -3.79
C ARG A 131 14.27 9.91 -3.08
N ASP A 132 15.28 9.40 -3.75
CA ASP A 132 16.65 9.28 -3.21
C ASP A 132 17.28 10.66 -2.95
N GLN A 133 16.96 11.66 -3.78
CA GLN A 133 17.43 13.04 -3.64
C GLN A 133 16.60 13.88 -2.66
N ALA A 134 15.43 13.40 -2.23
CA ALA A 134 14.57 14.12 -1.30
C ALA A 134 15.18 14.17 0.10
N GLU A 135 14.95 15.27 0.82
CA GLU A 135 15.35 15.39 2.23
C GLU A 135 14.68 14.29 3.06
N THR A 136 15.48 13.51 3.75
CA THR A 136 14.98 12.45 4.62
C THR A 136 14.65 13.00 6.00
N LEU A 137 13.50 12.58 6.54
CA LEU A 137 13.14 12.90 7.92
C LEU A 137 14.16 12.30 8.90
N SER A 138 14.51 13.06 9.92
CA SER A 138 15.32 12.57 11.04
C SER A 138 14.59 11.44 11.79
N GLN A 139 15.33 10.61 12.52
CA GLN A 139 14.71 9.53 13.31
C GLN A 139 13.68 10.05 14.33
N GLU A 140 13.88 11.24 14.87
CA GLU A 140 12.96 11.86 15.80
C GLU A 140 11.67 12.30 15.10
N GLU A 141 11.76 12.91 13.93
CA GLU A 141 10.62 13.28 13.10
C GLU A 141 9.82 12.06 12.65
N VAL A 142 10.48 10.97 12.26
CA VAL A 142 9.81 9.69 11.94
C VAL A 142 9.05 9.14 13.15
N ARG A 143 9.63 9.20 14.36
CA ARG A 143 8.94 8.78 15.59
C ARG A 143 7.72 9.65 15.88
N ARG A 144 7.84 10.97 15.73
CA ARG A 144 6.73 11.92 15.89
C ARG A 144 5.63 11.66 14.87
N LEU A 145 5.98 11.48 13.61
CA LEU A 145 5.07 11.16 12.52
C LEU A 145 4.24 9.90 12.85
N LYS A 146 4.90 8.81 13.20
CA LYS A 146 4.25 7.53 13.57
C LYS A 146 3.36 7.69 14.80
N LYS A 147 3.80 8.45 15.81
CA LYS A 147 3.01 8.69 17.04
C LYS A 147 1.72 9.46 16.72
N MET A 148 1.81 10.52 15.93
CA MET A 148 0.63 11.32 15.56
C MET A 148 -0.34 10.54 14.70
N TYR A 149 0.17 9.83 13.68
CA TYR A 149 -0.68 9.00 12.85
C TYR A 149 -1.40 7.91 13.67
N ARG A 150 -0.69 7.26 14.61
CA ARG A 150 -1.32 6.32 15.55
C ARG A 150 -2.45 6.95 16.38
N THR A 151 -2.27 8.17 16.83
CA THR A 151 -3.31 8.89 17.58
C THR A 151 -4.54 9.12 16.72
N ILE A 152 -4.35 9.54 15.47
CA ILE A 152 -5.43 9.77 14.49
C ILE A 152 -6.16 8.46 14.16
N VAL A 153 -5.42 7.37 13.88
CA VAL A 153 -6.00 6.04 13.60
C VAL A 153 -6.87 5.59 14.78
N LYS A 154 -6.39 5.72 16.02
CA LYS A 154 -7.17 5.35 17.21
C LYS A 154 -8.43 6.19 17.38
N ALA A 155 -8.39 7.46 17.00
CA ALA A 155 -9.50 8.40 17.24
C ALA A 155 -10.59 8.32 16.16
N ILE A 156 -10.23 8.21 14.89
CA ILE A 156 -11.17 8.40 13.76
C ILE A 156 -11.07 7.37 12.64
N HIS A 157 -10.37 6.23 12.84
CA HIS A 157 -10.32 5.21 11.78
C HIS A 157 -11.70 4.54 11.61
N PRO A 158 -12.24 4.44 10.37
CA PRO A 158 -13.58 3.87 10.12
C PRO A 158 -13.75 2.42 10.57
N ASP A 159 -12.69 1.60 10.51
CA ASP A 159 -12.75 0.20 10.95
C ASP A 159 -12.81 0.06 12.47
N ILE A 160 -12.30 1.06 13.21
CA ILE A 160 -12.40 1.11 14.69
C ILE A 160 -13.70 1.77 15.11
N HIS A 161 -14.07 2.86 14.45
CA HIS A 161 -15.24 3.68 14.75
C HIS A 161 -16.18 3.76 13.54
N PRO A 162 -17.18 2.87 13.41
CA PRO A 162 -18.10 2.86 12.26
C PRO A 162 -18.96 4.12 12.16
N ASP A 163 -19.18 4.80 13.30
CA ASP A 163 -20.05 5.97 13.44
C ASP A 163 -19.34 7.30 13.15
N VAL A 164 -18.10 7.27 12.61
CA VAL A 164 -17.39 8.50 12.22
C VAL A 164 -18.19 9.29 11.18
N THR A 165 -18.27 10.60 11.39
CA THR A 165 -18.94 11.50 10.44
C THR A 165 -18.20 11.56 9.09
N LYS A 166 -18.86 12.16 8.08
CA LYS A 166 -18.20 12.34 6.77
C LYS A 166 -16.95 13.20 6.89
N GLU A 167 -17.04 14.27 7.68
CA GLU A 167 -15.93 15.20 7.92
C GLU A 167 -14.75 14.51 8.60
N GLN A 168 -15.01 13.66 9.59
CA GLN A 168 -13.98 12.87 10.27
C GLN A 168 -13.34 11.85 9.30
N ARG A 169 -14.13 11.25 8.40
CA ARG A 169 -13.61 10.34 7.40
C ARG A 169 -12.72 11.04 6.38
N GLU A 170 -13.11 12.24 5.93
CA GLU A 170 -12.29 13.06 5.06
C GLU A 170 -10.99 13.49 5.75
N LEU A 171 -11.08 13.88 7.02
CA LEU A 171 -9.92 14.21 7.85
C LEU A 171 -8.96 13.02 7.98
N PHE A 172 -9.50 11.81 8.14
CA PHE A 172 -8.71 10.59 8.16
C PHE A 172 -7.98 10.35 6.83
N TYR A 173 -8.65 10.52 5.68
CA TYR A 173 -7.99 10.38 4.38
C TYR A 173 -6.88 11.41 4.16
N GLN A 174 -7.07 12.64 4.63
CA GLN A 174 -6.02 13.65 4.61
C GLN A 174 -4.83 13.24 5.49
N ALA A 175 -5.09 12.62 6.65
CA ALA A 175 -4.04 12.08 7.50
C ALA A 175 -3.25 10.95 6.84
N VAL A 176 -3.91 10.04 6.11
CA VAL A 176 -3.24 8.99 5.33
C VAL A 176 -2.33 9.60 4.28
N ASP A 177 -2.79 10.62 3.56
CA ASP A 177 -1.99 11.28 2.53
C ASP A 177 -0.81 12.08 3.11
N ALA A 178 -1.00 12.74 4.25
CA ALA A 178 0.06 13.41 4.98
C ALA A 178 1.12 12.41 5.48
N TYR A 179 0.67 11.26 6.01
CA TYR A 179 1.57 10.19 6.44
C TYR A 179 2.41 9.62 5.29
N LYS A 180 1.80 9.38 4.12
CA LYS A 180 2.51 8.92 2.91
C LYS A 180 3.60 9.88 2.45
N ARG A 181 3.37 11.19 2.59
CA ARG A 181 4.31 12.24 2.19
C ARG A 181 5.31 12.62 3.27
N GLY A 182 5.16 12.09 4.49
CA GLY A 182 5.98 12.49 5.63
C GLY A 182 5.68 13.91 6.14
N ASP A 183 4.48 14.44 5.87
CA ASP A 183 4.08 15.79 6.23
C ASP A 183 3.68 15.89 7.71
N LEU A 184 4.67 16.18 8.53
CA LEU A 184 4.56 16.28 9.98
C LEU A 184 3.60 17.40 10.41
N LYS A 185 3.66 18.55 9.71
CA LYS A 185 2.84 19.74 10.06
C LYS A 185 1.35 19.47 9.86
N THR A 186 1.00 18.88 8.74
CA THR A 186 -0.40 18.52 8.45
C THR A 186 -0.91 17.47 9.45
N LEU A 187 -0.08 16.46 9.79
CA LEU A 187 -0.46 15.47 10.79
C LEU A 187 -0.62 16.06 12.20
N GLU A 188 0.19 17.05 12.59
CA GLU A 188 0.02 17.76 13.86
C GLU A 188 -1.34 18.46 13.94
N ILE A 189 -1.72 19.16 12.89
CA ILE A 189 -3.02 19.85 12.82
C ILE A 189 -4.17 18.84 12.90
N ILE A 190 -4.11 17.77 12.11
CA ILE A 190 -5.14 16.73 12.09
C ILE A 190 -5.24 16.01 13.43
N ALA A 191 -4.13 15.74 14.12
CA ALA A 191 -4.11 15.09 15.42
C ALA A 191 -4.83 15.94 16.49
N VAL A 192 -4.65 17.26 16.45
CA VAL A 192 -5.39 18.18 17.33
C VAL A 192 -6.87 18.15 17.01
N MET A 193 -7.25 18.27 15.73
CA MET A 193 -8.67 18.23 15.32
C MET A 193 -9.36 16.91 15.65
N ALA A 194 -8.65 15.78 15.54
CA ALA A 194 -9.17 14.46 15.88
C ALA A 194 -9.30 14.24 17.40
N GLY A 195 -8.46 14.90 18.21
CA GLY A 195 -8.46 14.79 19.67
C GLY A 195 -9.57 15.58 20.36
N ASP A 196 -10.00 16.70 19.79
CA ASP A 196 -11.02 17.58 20.40
C ASP A 196 -12.47 17.05 20.25
N GLY A 197 -12.69 15.98 19.49
CA GLY A 197 -14.04 15.55 19.09
C GLY A 197 -14.59 14.27 19.72
N MET A 198 -13.85 13.54 20.56
CA MET A 198 -14.30 12.23 21.04
C MET A 198 -14.24 12.07 22.57
N LEU A 199 -15.29 12.49 23.21
CA LEU A 199 -15.75 11.83 24.44
C LEU A 199 -16.69 10.69 23.98
N PRO A 200 -16.43 9.42 24.32
CA PRO A 200 -17.38 8.35 24.08
C PRO A 200 -18.67 8.66 24.84
N SER A 201 -19.77 8.77 24.11
CA SER A 201 -21.08 8.79 24.74
C SER A 201 -21.28 7.41 25.37
N ARG A 202 -21.18 7.34 26.69
CA ARG A 202 -21.68 6.20 27.47
C ARG A 202 -23.20 6.19 27.34
N GLN A 203 -23.72 5.63 26.28
CA GLN A 203 -25.07 5.07 26.31
C GLN A 203 -24.97 3.68 26.92
N GLU A 204 -25.98 3.30 27.71
CA GLU A 204 -26.14 1.96 28.27
C GLU A 204 -26.19 0.94 27.11
N ASP A 205 -25.02 0.47 26.73
CA ASP A 205 -24.89 -0.47 25.65
C ASP A 205 -25.47 -1.81 26.08
N ARG A 206 -26.55 -2.22 25.43
CA ARG A 206 -27.13 -3.54 25.65
C ARG A 206 -26.06 -4.58 25.29
N VAL A 207 -25.91 -5.63 26.11
CA VAL A 207 -24.94 -6.73 25.96
C VAL A 207 -24.85 -7.23 24.50
N ARG A 208 -25.97 -7.23 23.80
CA ARG A 208 -26.02 -7.60 22.36
C ARG A 208 -25.20 -6.67 21.47
N GLN A 209 -25.23 -5.36 21.65
CA GLN A 209 -24.47 -4.40 20.88
C GLN A 209 -22.95 -4.57 21.11
N LEU A 210 -22.58 -4.84 22.37
CA LEU A 210 -21.18 -5.14 22.70
C LEU A 210 -20.69 -6.45 22.05
N MET A 211 -21.53 -7.48 22.00
CA MET A 211 -21.20 -8.72 21.31
C MET A 211 -21.04 -8.51 19.79
N GLU A 212 -21.97 -7.79 19.17
CA GLU A 212 -21.89 -7.46 17.73
C GLU A 212 -20.64 -6.62 17.42
N GLU A 213 -20.29 -5.67 18.29
CA GLU A 213 -19.05 -4.91 18.14
C GLU A 213 -17.79 -5.78 18.29
N LYS A 214 -17.75 -6.67 19.27
CA LYS A 214 -16.65 -7.63 19.45
C LYS A 214 -16.46 -8.50 18.21
N GLU A 215 -17.53 -9.09 17.67
CA GLU A 215 -17.49 -9.91 16.46
C GLU A 215 -16.94 -9.11 15.26
N ARG A 216 -17.45 -7.91 15.05
CA ARG A 216 -16.99 -7.00 14.01
C ARG A 216 -15.48 -6.69 14.12
N LEU A 217 -14.99 -6.41 15.33
CA LEU A 217 -13.56 -6.14 15.55
C LEU A 217 -12.70 -7.41 15.33
N GLN A 218 -13.19 -8.59 15.71
CA GLN A 218 -12.49 -9.85 15.42
C GLN A 218 -12.39 -10.12 13.91
N GLU A 219 -13.46 -9.86 13.16
CA GLU A 219 -13.43 -9.95 11.69
C GLU A 219 -12.43 -8.95 11.09
N ALA A 220 -12.40 -7.72 11.61
CA ALA A 220 -11.43 -6.70 11.18
C ALA A 220 -9.98 -7.16 11.43
N VAL A 221 -9.67 -7.73 12.60
CA VAL A 221 -8.35 -8.34 12.90
C VAL A 221 -7.98 -9.36 11.85
N CYS A 222 -8.85 -10.34 11.59
CA CYS A 222 -8.59 -11.39 10.60
C CYS A 222 -8.35 -10.81 9.19
N LYS A 223 -9.17 -9.85 8.78
CA LYS A 223 -9.05 -9.19 7.46
C LYS A 223 -7.74 -8.45 7.32
N ILE A 224 -7.36 -7.63 8.30
CA ILE A 224 -6.12 -6.84 8.24
C ILE A 224 -4.90 -7.74 8.28
N GLN A 225 -4.91 -8.81 9.07
CA GLN A 225 -3.84 -9.82 9.08
C GLN A 225 -3.67 -10.50 7.71
N GLU A 226 -4.78 -10.76 7.01
CA GLU A 226 -4.74 -11.29 5.65
C GLU A 226 -4.17 -10.26 4.66
N GLU A 227 -4.58 -8.99 4.75
CA GLU A 227 -4.01 -7.90 3.95
C GLU A 227 -2.49 -7.78 4.16
N ILE A 228 -2.01 -7.83 5.40
CA ILE A 228 -0.57 -7.82 5.74
C ILE A 228 0.15 -9.01 5.10
N ARG A 229 -0.40 -10.23 5.19
CA ARG A 229 0.17 -11.42 4.54
C ARG A 229 0.26 -11.25 3.03
N GLN A 230 -0.79 -10.70 2.39
CA GLN A 230 -0.81 -10.44 0.96
C GLN A 230 0.23 -9.39 0.55
N ILE A 231 0.41 -8.31 1.32
CA ILE A 231 1.45 -7.32 1.07
C ILE A 231 2.83 -7.99 1.13
N LYS A 232 3.10 -8.80 2.17
CA LYS A 232 4.38 -9.49 2.35
C LYS A 232 4.67 -10.55 1.28
N SER A 233 3.64 -11.07 0.59
CA SER A 233 3.81 -12.08 -0.46
C SER A 233 3.95 -11.51 -1.87
N LYS A 234 3.62 -10.24 -2.09
CA LYS A 234 3.57 -9.61 -3.41
C LYS A 234 4.69 -8.60 -3.61
N TYR A 235 4.83 -8.17 -4.86
CA TYR A 235 5.63 -7.00 -5.25
C TYR A 235 5.11 -5.74 -4.55
N PRO A 236 5.99 -4.86 -4.06
CA PRO A 236 7.46 -4.95 -4.10
C PRO A 236 8.10 -5.65 -2.88
N TYR A 237 7.33 -6.06 -1.85
CA TYR A 237 7.88 -6.63 -0.61
C TYR A 237 8.68 -7.91 -0.84
N ASN A 238 8.29 -8.75 -1.81
CA ASN A 238 9.01 -9.96 -2.20
C ASN A 238 10.43 -9.72 -2.72
N LEU A 239 10.77 -8.48 -3.10
CA LEU A 239 12.12 -8.09 -3.50
C LEU A 239 13.05 -7.79 -2.32
N LYS A 240 12.49 -7.68 -1.10
CA LYS A 240 13.22 -7.35 0.11
C LYS A 240 14.45 -8.25 0.32
N GLU A 241 14.26 -9.55 0.17
CA GLU A 241 15.33 -10.54 0.37
C GLU A 241 16.47 -10.39 -0.67
N ILE A 242 16.15 -9.87 -1.86
CA ILE A 242 17.15 -9.60 -2.89
C ILE A 242 17.97 -8.37 -2.51
N ILE A 243 17.28 -7.27 -2.15
CA ILE A 243 17.92 -5.98 -1.89
C ILE A 243 18.73 -5.99 -0.60
N GLU A 244 18.26 -6.64 0.45
CA GLU A 244 18.99 -6.74 1.72
C GLU A 244 20.25 -7.63 1.63
N ASN A 245 20.46 -8.34 0.52
CA ASN A 245 21.61 -9.22 0.34
C ASN A 245 22.44 -8.83 -0.90
N PRO A 246 23.63 -8.23 -0.73
CA PRO A 246 24.50 -7.81 -1.83
C PRO A 246 24.85 -8.94 -2.83
N ASP A 247 25.02 -10.18 -2.33
CA ASP A 247 25.33 -11.33 -3.20
C ASP A 247 24.15 -11.67 -4.11
N LYS A 248 22.91 -11.52 -3.61
CA LYS A 248 21.69 -11.74 -4.40
C LYS A 248 21.48 -10.62 -5.43
N VAL A 249 21.77 -9.38 -5.05
CA VAL A 249 21.77 -8.24 -6.00
C VAL A 249 22.73 -8.51 -7.14
N GLU A 250 23.98 -8.89 -6.85
CA GLU A 250 24.99 -9.17 -7.87
C GLU A 250 24.66 -10.41 -8.70
N ALA A 251 24.07 -11.43 -8.11
CA ALA A 251 23.57 -12.59 -8.84
C ALA A 251 22.43 -12.19 -9.80
N ARG A 252 21.49 -11.35 -9.36
CA ARG A 252 20.41 -10.83 -10.20
C ARG A 252 20.95 -9.95 -11.33
N ARG A 253 21.93 -9.11 -11.05
CA ARG A 253 22.61 -8.26 -12.04
C ARG A 253 23.28 -9.10 -13.14
N ARG A 254 23.95 -10.20 -12.78
CA ARG A 254 24.54 -11.15 -13.76
C ARG A 254 23.47 -11.79 -14.63
N GLN A 255 22.40 -12.29 -14.04
CA GLN A 255 21.28 -12.89 -14.79
C GLN A 255 20.68 -11.91 -15.81
N LEU A 256 20.48 -10.66 -15.40
CA LEU A 256 19.93 -9.62 -16.27
C LEU A 256 20.89 -9.29 -17.42
N LYS A 257 22.21 -9.23 -17.17
CA LYS A 257 23.22 -9.02 -18.22
C LYS A 257 23.23 -10.15 -19.23
N GLU A 258 23.17 -11.40 -18.78
CA GLU A 258 23.08 -12.58 -19.65
C GLU A 258 21.80 -12.53 -20.52
N LEU A 259 20.66 -12.22 -19.93
CA LEU A 259 19.41 -12.07 -20.66
C LEU A 259 19.47 -10.93 -21.69
N LEU A 260 20.08 -9.80 -21.34
CA LEU A 260 20.27 -8.67 -22.25
C LEU A 260 21.07 -9.09 -23.48
N GLU A 261 22.21 -9.76 -23.28
CA GLU A 261 23.04 -10.26 -24.37
C GLU A 261 22.29 -11.25 -25.26
N ASP A 262 21.52 -12.17 -24.68
CA ASP A 262 20.77 -13.17 -25.42
C ASP A 262 19.67 -12.56 -26.29
N TYR A 263 18.93 -11.57 -25.75
CA TYR A 263 17.93 -10.83 -26.53
C TYR A 263 18.56 -9.99 -27.64
N GLN A 264 19.71 -9.34 -27.39
CA GLN A 264 20.44 -8.59 -28.41
C GLN A 264 20.90 -9.51 -29.52
N LYS A 265 21.55 -10.64 -29.20
CA LYS A 265 21.96 -11.65 -30.19
C LYS A 265 20.79 -12.17 -31.02
N THR A 266 19.65 -12.39 -30.34
CA THR A 266 18.41 -12.86 -30.99
C THR A 266 17.86 -11.81 -31.97
N ALA A 267 17.83 -10.55 -31.59
CA ALA A 267 17.40 -9.45 -32.44
C ALA A 267 18.32 -9.34 -33.70
N ASP A 268 19.64 -9.41 -33.51
CA ASP A 268 20.60 -9.36 -34.60
C ASP A 268 20.44 -10.53 -35.59
N ILE A 269 20.12 -11.73 -35.10
CA ILE A 269 19.84 -12.90 -35.96
C ILE A 269 18.61 -12.64 -36.84
N TYR A 270 17.52 -12.11 -36.25
CA TYR A 270 16.31 -11.80 -37.01
C TYR A 270 16.55 -10.67 -38.00
N GLU A 271 17.28 -9.62 -37.63
CA GLU A 271 17.63 -8.51 -38.50
C GLU A 271 18.40 -9.01 -39.75
N LYS A 272 19.45 -9.82 -39.55
CA LYS A 272 20.21 -10.45 -40.68
C LYS A 272 19.34 -11.34 -41.56
N ARG A 273 18.34 -12.02 -41.00
CA ARG A 273 17.38 -12.83 -41.77
C ARG A 273 16.45 -11.95 -42.61
N ILE A 274 15.94 -10.85 -42.01
CA ILE A 274 15.11 -9.87 -42.72
C ILE A 274 15.89 -9.29 -43.90
N ASP A 275 17.14 -8.86 -43.69
CA ASP A 275 18.00 -8.34 -44.76
C ASP A 275 18.19 -9.32 -45.91
N LYS A 276 18.42 -10.61 -45.64
CA LYS A 276 18.52 -11.65 -46.65
C LYS A 276 17.21 -11.86 -47.42
N MET A 277 16.08 -11.64 -46.78
CA MET A 277 14.79 -11.81 -47.44
C MET A 277 14.38 -10.61 -48.28
N LEU A 278 14.91 -9.43 -48.00
CA LEU A 278 14.60 -8.20 -48.74
C LEU A 278 15.54 -7.98 -49.94
N ARG A 279 16.69 -8.68 -50.00
CA ARG A 279 17.58 -8.76 -51.17
C ARG A 279 17.03 -9.73 -52.20
#